data_d33bb0a3d2bd2c0a5e6bab65710a48b8
#
_entry.id   d33bb0a3d2bd2c0a5e6bab65710a48b8
#
_cell.length_a   1.000
_cell.length_b   1.000
_cell.length_c   1.000
_cell.angle_alpha   90.00
_cell.angle_beta   90.00
_cell.angle_gamma   90.00
#
_symmetry.space_group_name_H-M   'P 1'
#
loop_
_entity.id
_entity.type
_entity.pdbx_description
1 polymer ?
#
loop_
_entity_poly.entity_id
_entity_poly.type
_entity_poly.pdbx_seq_one_letter_code
_entity_poly.pdbx_strand_id
1 'polypeptide(L)'
;MTLKERVRLYTTKTAIKGVLKVLPKISDERWLSLVKGRVYRLKKKEERDFLENLLINLKNVSSKVSTQVREKIVMNLINNAMIQGQPKRLAFARKYGFNPPNLLVISPTMRCNLKCYGCYAWQYSKKDDLPYDVCNRVIDEANDIGIYFFVITGGEPFFWGNFYDFLERHNDSFFQIYTNGQLIDDKVAKRLAELGNAVPCISVEGFEKETDTRRGRGAWKKVMKAMDALNDNGVLFGFSVTATRDNNELVVSDEFVDLLIEKGAFVGWYFNYIPIGKEPDMELMPTPEQRDYRRRRILEIRKNKKLIVADFWNDGPLVNGCMAGGKNYLHINVNGDVEPCVFVHFAADNIKEKSLADVLTSDFFMGFRKRQPYTENHLRPCCIIDNPHVLRDIVAETGAYPTHDGAESIIGCLAKPLDKYASGYKEIADKAWEEDYVPEEEGETALKNENFSHL
;
A
#
# COMPACT_ATOMS: atom_id res chain seq x y z
N MET A 1 -11.45 -23.58 18.86
CA MET A 1 -12.02 -22.35 19.47
C MET A 1 -12.93 -22.73 20.63
N THR A 2 -12.61 -22.26 21.83
CA THR A 2 -13.40 -22.52 23.04
C THR A 2 -14.75 -21.79 23.00
N LEU A 3 -15.71 -22.20 23.86
CA LEU A 3 -17.00 -21.51 23.97
C LEU A 3 -16.81 -20.02 24.36
N LYS A 4 -15.88 -19.72 25.25
CA LYS A 4 -15.54 -18.35 25.67
C LYS A 4 -15.03 -17.49 24.52
N GLU A 5 -14.21 -18.05 23.63
CA GLU A 5 -13.72 -17.38 22.43
C GLU A 5 -14.87 -17.14 21.41
N ARG A 6 -15.77 -18.11 21.25
CA ARG A 6 -16.95 -17.94 20.37
C ARG A 6 -17.89 -16.84 20.87
N VAL A 7 -18.16 -16.80 22.17
CA VAL A 7 -19.00 -15.74 22.77
C VAL A 7 -18.32 -14.37 22.61
N ARG A 8 -17.03 -14.26 22.90
CA ARG A 8 -16.27 -13.02 22.71
C ARG A 8 -16.29 -12.54 21.25
N LEU A 9 -16.11 -13.45 20.32
CA LEU A 9 -16.18 -13.13 18.88
C LEU A 9 -17.55 -12.63 18.47
N TYR A 10 -18.62 -13.31 18.92
CA TYR A 10 -20.01 -12.93 18.62
C TYR A 10 -20.34 -11.54 19.19
N THR A 11 -19.99 -11.28 20.46
CA THR A 11 -20.22 -9.99 21.12
C THR A 11 -19.47 -8.86 20.44
N THR A 12 -18.21 -9.09 20.04
CA THR A 12 -17.40 -8.12 19.30
C THR A 12 -18.02 -7.79 17.93
N LYS A 13 -18.41 -8.81 17.16
CA LYS A 13 -19.08 -8.62 15.88
C LYS A 13 -20.37 -7.81 16.00
N THR A 14 -21.18 -8.12 17.00
CA THR A 14 -22.46 -7.43 17.27
C THR A 14 -22.21 -5.97 17.66
N ALA A 15 -21.22 -5.70 18.50
CA ALA A 15 -20.83 -4.35 18.89
C ALA A 15 -20.35 -3.52 17.69
N ILE A 16 -19.48 -4.09 16.84
CA ILE A 16 -19.02 -3.43 15.62
C ILE A 16 -20.20 -3.08 14.70
N LYS A 17 -21.10 -4.04 14.45
CA LYS A 17 -22.29 -3.77 13.63
C LYS A 17 -23.20 -2.68 14.22
N GLY A 18 -23.34 -2.64 15.54
CA GLY A 18 -24.08 -1.58 16.25
C GLY A 18 -23.45 -0.20 16.01
N VAL A 19 -22.13 -0.08 16.16
CA VAL A 19 -21.40 1.17 15.89
C VAL A 19 -21.57 1.61 14.44
N LEU A 20 -21.45 0.69 13.48
CA LEU A 20 -21.58 1.01 12.05
C LEU A 20 -22.95 1.56 11.66
N LYS A 21 -24.02 1.17 12.34
CA LYS A 21 -25.37 1.71 12.12
C LYS A 21 -25.53 3.14 12.62
N VAL A 22 -24.79 3.52 13.66
CA VAL A 22 -24.90 4.84 14.30
C VAL A 22 -23.86 5.81 13.76
N LEU A 23 -22.70 5.32 13.29
CA LEU A 23 -21.58 6.11 12.84
C LEU A 23 -21.93 7.22 11.83
N PRO A 24 -22.75 6.98 10.78
CA PRO A 24 -23.13 8.02 9.83
C PRO A 24 -23.93 9.17 10.45
N LYS A 25 -24.55 8.97 11.64
CA LYS A 25 -25.42 9.91 12.32
C LYS A 25 -24.71 10.74 13.39
N ILE A 26 -23.46 10.43 13.70
CA ILE A 26 -22.67 11.14 14.72
C ILE A 26 -21.98 12.33 14.06
N SER A 27 -21.93 13.52 14.72
CA SER A 27 -21.13 14.66 14.22
C SER A 27 -19.62 14.33 14.23
N ASP A 28 -18.84 15.03 13.41
CA ASP A 28 -17.38 14.83 13.35
C ASP A 28 -16.72 15.12 14.69
N GLU A 29 -17.13 16.18 15.36
CA GLU A 29 -16.65 16.58 16.69
C GLU A 29 -16.90 15.48 17.73
N ARG A 30 -18.13 14.95 17.76
CA ARG A 30 -18.50 13.87 18.69
C ARG A 30 -17.75 12.57 18.37
N TRP A 31 -17.58 12.26 17.08
CA TRP A 31 -16.79 11.10 16.65
C TRP A 31 -15.33 11.23 17.09
N LEU A 32 -14.70 12.37 16.82
CA LEU A 32 -13.32 12.62 17.27
C LEU A 32 -13.20 12.57 18.77
N SER A 33 -14.17 13.11 19.53
CA SER A 33 -14.13 13.04 21.00
C SER A 33 -14.12 11.62 21.55
N LEU A 34 -14.81 10.67 20.89
CA LEU A 34 -14.85 9.26 21.28
C LEU A 34 -13.51 8.52 21.03
N VAL A 35 -12.74 8.96 20.03
CA VAL A 35 -11.48 8.32 19.66
C VAL A 35 -10.25 9.10 20.13
N LYS A 36 -10.44 10.32 20.62
CA LYS A 36 -9.42 11.29 21.05
C LYS A 36 -8.34 10.67 21.95
N GLY A 37 -8.75 9.90 22.96
CA GLY A 37 -7.82 9.27 23.89
C GLY A 37 -6.86 8.25 23.27
N ARG A 38 -7.16 7.71 22.07
CA ARG A 38 -6.24 6.84 21.32
C ARG A 38 -5.34 7.64 20.39
N VAL A 39 -5.87 8.67 19.72
CA VAL A 39 -5.12 9.55 18.83
C VAL A 39 -4.02 10.29 19.58
N TYR A 40 -4.34 10.84 20.75
CA TYR A 40 -3.37 11.61 21.55
C TYR A 40 -2.29 10.77 22.25
N ARG A 41 -2.33 9.45 22.16
CA ARG A 41 -1.21 8.58 22.57
C ARG A 41 -0.06 8.56 21.58
N LEU A 42 -0.31 9.01 20.35
CA LEU A 42 0.75 9.12 19.33
C LEU A 42 1.62 10.34 19.66
N LYS A 43 2.93 10.11 19.67
CA LYS A 43 3.90 11.15 20.04
C LYS A 43 4.09 12.18 18.92
N LYS A 44 4.12 11.73 17.67
CA LYS A 44 4.36 12.59 16.51
C LYS A 44 3.07 13.27 16.04
N LYS A 45 3.17 14.56 15.72
CA LYS A 45 2.03 15.36 15.26
C LYS A 45 1.48 14.85 13.94
N GLU A 46 2.34 14.49 12.99
CA GLU A 46 1.96 13.98 11.67
C GLU A 46 1.17 12.68 11.78
N GLU A 47 1.54 11.79 12.71
CA GLU A 47 0.81 10.55 12.98
C GLU A 47 -0.60 10.85 13.52
N ARG A 48 -0.73 11.87 14.36
CA ARG A 48 -2.03 12.30 14.89
C ARG A 48 -2.90 12.89 13.79
N ASP A 49 -2.37 13.84 13.03
CA ASP A 49 -3.09 14.52 11.93
C ASP A 49 -3.53 13.51 10.87
N PHE A 50 -2.66 12.56 10.52
CA PHE A 50 -3.00 11.46 9.62
C PHE A 50 -4.12 10.58 10.17
N LEU A 51 -4.05 10.18 11.44
CA LEU A 51 -5.06 9.33 12.06
C LEU A 51 -6.40 10.07 12.23
N GLU A 52 -6.40 11.35 12.60
CA GLU A 52 -7.61 12.16 12.68
C GLU A 52 -8.29 12.29 11.32
N ASN A 53 -7.52 12.61 10.28
CA ASN A 53 -8.02 12.69 8.92
C ASN A 53 -8.58 11.33 8.45
N LEU A 54 -7.86 10.24 8.71
CA LEU A 54 -8.32 8.88 8.43
C LEU A 54 -9.67 8.59 9.09
N LEU A 55 -9.82 8.89 10.37
CA LEU A 55 -11.04 8.60 11.14
C LEU A 55 -12.24 9.45 10.68
N ILE A 56 -12.01 10.72 10.34
CA ILE A 56 -13.05 11.60 9.78
C ILE A 56 -13.47 11.09 8.40
N ASN A 57 -12.52 10.76 7.54
CA ASN A 57 -12.83 10.29 6.20
C ASN A 57 -13.51 8.92 6.20
N LEU A 58 -13.10 8.00 7.06
CA LEU A 58 -13.79 6.71 7.25
C LEU A 58 -15.26 6.92 7.65
N LYS A 59 -15.53 7.86 8.56
CA LYS A 59 -16.90 8.20 8.95
C LYS A 59 -17.70 8.77 7.77
N ASN A 60 -17.14 9.75 7.06
CA ASN A 60 -17.82 10.43 5.96
C ASN A 60 -18.13 9.47 4.80
N VAL A 61 -17.21 8.59 4.46
CA VAL A 61 -17.39 7.56 3.43
C VAL A 61 -18.40 6.50 3.87
N SER A 62 -18.50 6.22 5.17
CA SER A 62 -19.44 5.20 5.67
C SER A 62 -20.90 5.47 5.29
N SER A 63 -21.26 6.73 5.00
CA SER A 63 -22.60 7.11 4.53
C SER A 63 -22.79 6.95 3.01
N LYS A 64 -21.70 6.91 2.23
CA LYS A 64 -21.72 6.85 0.76
C LYS A 64 -21.64 5.42 0.22
N VAL A 65 -21.01 4.52 0.97
CA VAL A 65 -20.85 3.12 0.54
C VAL A 65 -22.05 2.27 0.96
N SER A 66 -22.29 1.18 0.21
CA SER A 66 -23.34 0.23 0.53
C SER A 66 -23.14 -0.39 1.92
N THR A 67 -24.25 -0.83 2.54
CA THR A 67 -24.16 -1.48 3.86
C THR A 67 -23.29 -2.73 3.83
N GLN A 68 -23.38 -3.52 2.75
CA GLN A 68 -22.58 -4.72 2.55
C GLN A 68 -21.07 -4.39 2.52
N VAL A 69 -20.66 -3.43 1.68
CA VAL A 69 -19.27 -2.99 1.55
C VAL A 69 -18.74 -2.49 2.90
N ARG A 70 -19.49 -1.62 3.57
CA ARG A 70 -19.10 -1.07 4.87
C ARG A 70 -18.91 -2.15 5.93
N GLU A 71 -19.87 -3.08 6.06
CA GLU A 71 -19.78 -4.15 7.05
C GLU A 71 -18.60 -5.08 6.75
N LYS A 72 -18.38 -5.47 5.50
CA LYS A 72 -17.29 -6.36 5.11
C LYS A 72 -15.93 -5.73 5.34
N ILE A 73 -15.70 -4.50 4.89
CA ILE A 73 -14.42 -3.82 5.08
C ILE A 73 -14.09 -3.69 6.56
N VAL A 74 -15.03 -3.21 7.38
CA VAL A 74 -14.78 -3.05 8.81
C VAL A 74 -14.57 -4.40 9.49
N MET A 75 -15.34 -5.42 9.15
CA MET A 75 -15.15 -6.76 9.70
C MET A 75 -13.78 -7.33 9.33
N ASN A 76 -13.34 -7.19 8.08
CA ASN A 76 -12.08 -7.76 7.64
C ASN A 76 -10.88 -6.99 8.19
N LEU A 77 -10.90 -5.65 8.18
CA LEU A 77 -9.79 -4.86 8.70
C LEU A 77 -9.77 -4.80 10.25
N ILE A 78 -10.89 -4.54 10.90
CA ILE A 78 -10.89 -4.36 12.37
C ILE A 78 -11.01 -5.70 13.08
N ASN A 79 -12.05 -6.49 12.78
CA ASN A 79 -12.22 -7.74 13.51
C ASN A 79 -11.16 -8.77 13.12
N ASN A 80 -10.97 -9.04 11.81
CA ASN A 80 -10.11 -10.14 11.39
C ASN A 80 -8.63 -9.73 11.46
N ALA A 81 -8.22 -8.62 10.80
CA ALA A 81 -6.82 -8.22 10.79
C ALA A 81 -6.33 -7.69 12.14
N MET A 82 -7.05 -6.77 12.79
CA MET A 82 -6.55 -6.15 14.02
C MET A 82 -6.82 -7.01 15.27
N ILE A 83 -8.04 -7.54 15.44
CA ILE A 83 -8.41 -8.24 16.70
C ILE A 83 -8.03 -9.72 16.62
N GLN A 84 -8.46 -10.46 15.60
CA GLN A 84 -8.21 -11.89 15.48
C GLN A 84 -6.79 -12.20 14.99
N GLY A 85 -6.23 -11.35 14.14
CA GLY A 85 -4.89 -11.53 13.60
C GLY A 85 -3.79 -11.22 14.62
N GLN A 86 -4.01 -10.32 15.59
CA GLN A 86 -2.98 -9.94 16.56
C GLN A 86 -2.42 -11.11 17.36
N PRO A 87 -3.22 -12.01 17.98
CA PRO A 87 -2.68 -13.18 18.69
C PRO A 87 -1.85 -14.10 17.79
N LYS A 88 -2.26 -14.27 16.54
CA LYS A 88 -1.55 -15.09 15.55
C LYS A 88 -0.19 -14.46 15.18
N ARG A 89 -0.15 -13.14 14.94
CA ARG A 89 1.11 -12.42 14.71
C ARG A 89 2.05 -12.50 15.90
N LEU A 90 1.53 -12.37 17.11
CA LEU A 90 2.33 -12.53 18.34
C LEU A 90 2.87 -13.96 18.51
N ALA A 91 2.10 -14.98 18.12
CA ALA A 91 2.56 -16.37 18.13
C ALA A 91 3.68 -16.59 17.11
N PHE A 92 3.53 -16.05 15.89
CA PHE A 92 4.58 -16.04 14.87
C PHE A 92 5.84 -15.33 15.38
N ALA A 93 5.69 -14.13 15.95
CA ALA A 93 6.81 -13.35 16.47
C ALA A 93 7.57 -14.07 17.59
N ARG A 94 6.87 -14.79 18.49
CA ARG A 94 7.53 -15.63 19.52
C ARG A 94 8.32 -16.78 18.92
N LYS A 95 7.83 -17.38 17.82
CA LYS A 95 8.50 -18.51 17.17
C LYS A 95 9.72 -18.09 16.38
N TYR A 96 9.63 -16.96 15.65
CA TYR A 96 10.64 -16.57 14.66
C TYR A 96 11.46 -15.33 15.06
N GLY A 97 11.13 -14.65 16.15
CA GLY A 97 11.86 -13.48 16.66
C GLY A 97 11.48 -12.15 15.99
N PHE A 98 10.49 -12.13 15.08
CA PHE A 98 10.02 -10.93 14.41
C PHE A 98 8.53 -11.04 14.03
N ASN A 99 7.87 -9.88 13.82
CA ASN A 99 6.48 -9.86 13.37
C ASN A 99 6.37 -10.24 11.88
N PRO A 100 5.34 -11.01 11.48
CA PRO A 100 5.05 -11.22 10.08
C PRO A 100 4.63 -9.91 9.41
N PRO A 101 4.64 -9.82 8.08
CA PRO A 101 4.13 -8.67 7.33
C PRO A 101 2.68 -8.33 7.70
N ASN A 102 2.29 -7.06 7.50
CA ASN A 102 0.91 -6.62 7.71
C ASN A 102 0.01 -6.94 6.51
N LEU A 103 0.61 -7.03 5.31
CA LEU A 103 -0.09 -7.34 4.06
C LEU A 103 0.82 -8.12 3.10
N LEU A 104 0.21 -8.78 2.13
CA LEU A 104 0.90 -9.38 0.99
C LEU A 104 0.42 -8.74 -0.31
N VAL A 105 1.34 -8.59 -1.26
CA VAL A 105 1.04 -8.16 -2.63
C VAL A 105 1.16 -9.37 -3.55
N ILE A 106 0.14 -9.64 -4.34
CA ILE A 106 0.10 -10.80 -5.24
C ILE A 106 -0.24 -10.33 -6.65
N SER A 107 0.53 -10.80 -7.62
CA SER A 107 0.30 -10.61 -9.05
C SER A 107 -0.13 -11.94 -9.69
N PRO A 108 -1.42 -12.31 -9.62
CA PRO A 108 -1.86 -13.61 -10.11
C PRO A 108 -1.81 -13.74 -11.63
N THR A 109 -1.82 -12.62 -12.35
CA THR A 109 -1.71 -12.57 -13.82
C THR A 109 -0.89 -11.37 -14.27
N MET A 110 -0.12 -11.51 -15.34
CA MET A 110 0.56 -10.40 -16.01
C MET A 110 -0.11 -10.05 -17.35
N ARG A 111 -1.23 -10.67 -17.68
CA ARG A 111 -2.05 -10.29 -18.84
C ARG A 111 -2.68 -8.91 -18.60
N CYS A 112 -2.66 -8.06 -19.62
CA CYS A 112 -3.19 -6.70 -19.54
C CYS A 112 -3.71 -6.24 -20.90
N ASN A 113 -4.76 -5.44 -20.91
CA ASN A 113 -5.32 -4.82 -22.11
C ASN A 113 -4.61 -3.50 -22.51
N LEU A 114 -3.63 -3.06 -21.73
CA LEU A 114 -2.86 -1.83 -21.98
C LEU A 114 -1.38 -2.13 -22.20
N LYS A 115 -0.70 -1.14 -22.80
CA LYS A 115 0.75 -1.16 -23.11
C LYS A 115 1.41 0.12 -22.62
N CYS A 116 1.14 0.51 -21.36
CA CYS A 116 1.65 1.75 -20.78
C CYS A 116 3.16 1.85 -20.89
N TYR A 117 3.69 3.04 -21.22
CA TYR A 117 5.13 3.23 -21.16
C TYR A 117 5.62 3.23 -19.70
N GLY A 118 6.86 2.77 -19.48
CA GLY A 118 7.43 2.66 -18.13
C GLY A 118 6.64 1.72 -17.20
N CYS A 119 5.99 0.69 -17.73
CA CYS A 119 5.27 -0.28 -16.92
C CYS A 119 6.25 -1.25 -16.26
N TYR A 120 6.29 -1.28 -14.92
CA TYR A 120 7.18 -2.16 -14.17
C TYR A 120 6.91 -3.65 -14.42
N ALA A 121 5.64 -4.01 -14.68
CA ALA A 121 5.21 -5.40 -14.85
C ALA A 121 5.36 -5.93 -16.31
N TRP A 122 5.90 -5.12 -17.23
CA TRP A 122 5.87 -5.45 -18.66
C TRP A 122 6.67 -6.69 -19.04
N GLN A 123 7.82 -6.91 -18.42
CA GLN A 123 8.77 -7.96 -18.78
C GLN A 123 8.40 -9.35 -18.27
N TYR A 124 7.49 -9.45 -17.31
CA TYR A 124 7.02 -10.74 -16.83
C TYR A 124 6.24 -11.52 -17.89
N SER A 125 6.32 -12.86 -17.80
CA SER A 125 5.56 -13.76 -18.69
C SER A 125 4.06 -13.46 -18.62
N LYS A 126 3.41 -13.50 -19.78
CA LYS A 126 1.95 -13.34 -19.93
C LYS A 126 1.27 -14.63 -20.37
N LYS A 127 2.03 -15.74 -20.40
CA LYS A 127 1.51 -17.02 -20.88
C LYS A 127 0.62 -17.70 -19.84
N ASP A 128 1.13 -17.74 -18.60
CA ASP A 128 0.50 -18.48 -17.53
C ASP A 128 0.12 -17.54 -16.39
N ASP A 129 -0.95 -17.85 -15.70
CA ASP A 129 -1.33 -17.22 -14.44
C ASP A 129 -0.69 -17.99 -13.27
N LEU A 130 -0.51 -17.35 -12.12
CA LEU A 130 -0.17 -18.06 -10.89
C LEU A 130 -1.30 -19.06 -10.59
N PRO A 131 -0.99 -20.35 -10.37
CA PRO A 131 -2.04 -21.38 -10.16
C PRO A 131 -3.00 -20.99 -9.03
N TYR A 132 -4.28 -21.23 -9.26
CA TYR A 132 -5.35 -20.84 -8.34
C TYR A 132 -5.21 -21.48 -6.95
N ASP A 133 -4.82 -22.75 -6.91
CA ASP A 133 -4.55 -23.49 -5.67
C ASP A 133 -3.35 -22.90 -4.89
N VAL A 134 -2.30 -22.46 -5.59
CA VAL A 134 -1.16 -21.75 -4.99
C VAL A 134 -1.63 -20.42 -4.39
N CYS A 135 -2.42 -19.63 -5.14
CA CYS A 135 -2.98 -18.38 -4.61
C CYS A 135 -3.81 -18.63 -3.33
N ASN A 136 -4.69 -19.63 -3.35
CA ASN A 136 -5.51 -19.97 -2.18
C ASN A 136 -4.66 -20.40 -0.99
N ARG A 137 -3.68 -21.29 -1.20
CA ARG A 137 -2.76 -21.71 -0.14
C ARG A 137 -2.01 -20.54 0.50
N VAL A 138 -1.54 -19.60 -0.31
CA VAL A 138 -0.85 -18.40 0.19
C VAL A 138 -1.76 -17.57 1.11
N ILE A 139 -3.03 -17.37 0.74
CA ILE A 139 -3.99 -16.65 1.60
C ILE A 139 -4.25 -17.42 2.88
N ASP A 140 -4.44 -18.74 2.79
CA ASP A 140 -4.69 -19.58 3.97
C ASP A 140 -3.49 -19.54 4.94
N GLU A 141 -2.25 -19.71 4.45
CA GLU A 141 -1.02 -19.59 5.23
C GLU A 141 -0.85 -18.19 5.84
N ALA A 142 -1.17 -17.14 5.08
CA ALA A 142 -1.13 -15.77 5.58
C ALA A 142 -2.16 -15.51 6.69
N ASN A 143 -3.39 -16.00 6.53
CA ASN A 143 -4.44 -15.91 7.54
C ASN A 143 -4.04 -16.67 8.82
N ASP A 144 -3.33 -17.78 8.71
CA ASP A 144 -2.84 -18.56 9.84
C ASP A 144 -1.80 -17.83 10.69
N ILE A 145 -1.01 -16.95 10.08
CA ILE A 145 -0.06 -16.08 10.78
C ILE A 145 -0.61 -14.67 11.07
N GLY A 146 -1.91 -14.44 10.80
CA GLY A 146 -2.64 -13.22 11.17
C GLY A 146 -2.60 -12.09 10.16
N ILE A 147 -2.28 -12.38 8.89
CA ILE A 147 -2.37 -11.44 7.77
C ILE A 147 -3.74 -11.60 7.10
N TYR A 148 -4.52 -10.52 7.02
CA TYR A 148 -5.87 -10.48 6.41
C TYR A 148 -6.03 -9.33 5.43
N PHE A 149 -4.94 -8.62 5.13
CA PHE A 149 -4.91 -7.57 4.13
C PHE A 149 -4.06 -8.03 2.94
N PHE A 150 -4.66 -8.02 1.76
CA PHE A 150 -4.01 -8.41 0.52
C PHE A 150 -4.15 -7.30 -0.52
N VAL A 151 -3.11 -7.16 -1.33
CA VAL A 151 -3.11 -6.28 -2.50
C VAL A 151 -3.01 -7.17 -3.72
N ILE A 152 -3.95 -7.04 -4.64
CA ILE A 152 -3.90 -7.71 -5.93
C ILE A 152 -3.49 -6.70 -6.99
N THR A 153 -2.44 -7.04 -7.74
CA THR A 153 -1.87 -6.24 -8.82
C THR A 153 -1.42 -7.13 -9.97
N GLY A 154 -0.42 -6.75 -10.75
CA GLY A 154 0.13 -7.53 -11.85
C GLY A 154 0.00 -6.79 -13.18
N GLY A 155 -0.53 -7.44 -14.21
CA GLY A 155 -0.97 -6.81 -15.43
C GLY A 155 -2.28 -6.04 -15.20
N GLU A 156 -3.39 -6.71 -15.43
CA GLU A 156 -4.72 -6.22 -15.05
C GLU A 156 -5.46 -7.33 -14.29
N PRO A 157 -5.74 -7.17 -13.00
CA PRO A 157 -6.36 -8.20 -12.17
C PRO A 157 -7.68 -8.75 -12.71
N PHE A 158 -8.50 -7.90 -13.34
CA PHE A 158 -9.78 -8.32 -13.92
C PHE A 158 -9.64 -9.23 -15.15
N PHE A 159 -8.43 -9.43 -15.67
CA PHE A 159 -8.13 -10.46 -16.69
C PHE A 159 -7.88 -11.84 -16.10
N TRP A 160 -7.69 -11.94 -14.78
CA TRP A 160 -7.53 -13.24 -14.13
C TRP A 160 -8.87 -13.96 -14.05
N GLY A 161 -8.97 -15.13 -14.69
CA GLY A 161 -10.24 -15.86 -14.81
C GLY A 161 -10.87 -16.26 -13.48
N ASN A 162 -10.05 -16.45 -12.43
CA ASN A 162 -10.50 -16.86 -11.11
C ASN A 162 -10.74 -15.67 -10.15
N PHE A 163 -10.70 -14.42 -10.64
CA PHE A 163 -10.69 -13.23 -9.80
C PHE A 163 -11.87 -13.15 -8.82
N TYR A 164 -13.10 -13.33 -9.31
CA TYR A 164 -14.30 -13.23 -8.46
C TYR A 164 -14.45 -14.41 -7.51
N ASP A 165 -14.17 -15.63 -7.97
CA ASP A 165 -14.22 -16.85 -7.14
C ASP A 165 -13.20 -16.79 -6.01
N PHE A 166 -12.03 -16.21 -6.28
CA PHE A 166 -10.99 -15.98 -5.30
C PHE A 166 -11.43 -14.98 -4.20
N LEU A 167 -12.02 -13.84 -4.58
CA LEU A 167 -12.55 -12.86 -3.64
C LEU A 167 -13.69 -13.44 -2.79
N GLU A 168 -14.56 -14.26 -3.39
CA GLU A 168 -15.68 -14.91 -2.72
C GLU A 168 -15.22 -15.98 -1.74
N ARG A 169 -14.25 -16.82 -2.13
CA ARG A 169 -13.62 -17.83 -1.28
C ARG A 169 -13.00 -17.22 -0.04
N HIS A 170 -12.26 -16.13 -0.21
CA HIS A 170 -11.56 -15.42 0.87
C HIS A 170 -12.32 -14.19 1.35
N ASN A 171 -13.63 -14.35 1.55
CA ASN A 171 -14.52 -13.23 1.91
C ASN A 171 -14.30 -12.68 3.34
N ASP A 172 -13.47 -13.30 4.13
CA ASP A 172 -13.03 -12.87 5.47
C ASP A 172 -11.73 -12.05 5.44
N SER A 173 -11.16 -11.84 4.25
CA SER A 173 -9.96 -11.04 4.00
C SER A 173 -10.31 -9.76 3.23
N PHE A 174 -9.48 -8.72 3.41
CA PHE A 174 -9.61 -7.44 2.72
C PHE A 174 -8.65 -7.41 1.52
N PHE A 175 -9.18 -6.98 0.37
CA PHE A 175 -8.42 -6.89 -0.87
C PHE A 175 -8.41 -5.46 -1.41
N GLN A 176 -7.22 -4.89 -1.57
CA GLN A 176 -7.00 -3.68 -2.35
C GLN A 176 -6.57 -4.10 -3.76
N ILE A 177 -7.23 -3.57 -4.78
CA ILE A 177 -7.05 -4.01 -6.17
C ILE A 177 -6.48 -2.87 -7.00
N TYR A 178 -5.20 -2.93 -7.40
CA TYR A 178 -4.68 -1.97 -8.36
C TYR A 178 -5.10 -2.36 -9.78
N THR A 179 -5.86 -1.50 -10.42
CA THR A 179 -6.46 -1.75 -11.74
C THR A 179 -6.35 -0.53 -12.65
N ASN A 180 -6.28 -0.77 -13.95
CA ASN A 180 -6.37 0.29 -14.94
C ASN A 180 -7.81 0.81 -15.13
N GLY A 181 -8.81 0.21 -14.50
CA GLY A 181 -10.21 0.61 -14.48
C GLY A 181 -10.99 0.37 -15.78
N GLN A 182 -10.34 -0.06 -16.86
CA GLN A 182 -10.98 -0.11 -18.18
C GLN A 182 -12.00 -1.26 -18.36
N LEU A 183 -11.99 -2.21 -17.43
CA LEU A 183 -12.93 -3.35 -17.41
C LEU A 183 -14.05 -3.16 -16.38
N ILE A 184 -14.06 -2.02 -15.67
CA ILE A 184 -15.09 -1.74 -14.66
C ILE A 184 -16.24 -1.00 -15.32
N ASP A 185 -17.34 -1.71 -15.48
CA ASP A 185 -18.65 -1.18 -15.86
C ASP A 185 -19.64 -1.32 -14.69
N ASP A 186 -20.91 -0.97 -14.90
CA ASP A 186 -21.97 -1.08 -13.90
C ASP A 186 -22.16 -2.51 -13.39
N LYS A 187 -22.02 -3.54 -14.27
CA LYS A 187 -22.13 -4.95 -13.88
C LYS A 187 -21.00 -5.37 -12.97
N VAL A 188 -19.77 -4.97 -13.29
CA VAL A 188 -18.59 -5.24 -12.45
C VAL A 188 -18.70 -4.50 -11.12
N ALA A 189 -19.13 -3.24 -11.13
CA ALA A 189 -19.31 -2.46 -9.90
C ALA A 189 -20.36 -3.09 -8.98
N LYS A 190 -21.51 -3.56 -9.51
CA LYS A 190 -22.51 -4.33 -8.74
C LYS A 190 -21.92 -5.58 -8.11
N ARG A 191 -21.16 -6.36 -8.89
CA ARG A 191 -20.53 -7.58 -8.35
C ARG A 191 -19.54 -7.28 -7.23
N LEU A 192 -18.74 -6.22 -7.36
CA LEU A 192 -17.84 -5.78 -6.29
C LEU A 192 -18.59 -5.31 -5.04
N ALA A 193 -19.73 -4.62 -5.21
CA ALA A 193 -20.60 -4.23 -4.09
C ALA A 193 -21.20 -5.45 -3.36
N GLU A 194 -21.58 -6.49 -4.07
CA GLU A 194 -22.08 -7.76 -3.51
C GLU A 194 -21.00 -8.51 -2.71
N LEU A 195 -19.79 -8.58 -3.23
CA LEU A 195 -18.65 -9.18 -2.54
C LEU A 195 -18.26 -8.38 -1.30
N GLY A 196 -18.15 -7.07 -1.44
CA GLY A 196 -17.94 -6.11 -0.37
C GLY A 196 -16.54 -6.10 0.25
N ASN A 197 -15.65 -7.02 -0.10
CA ASN A 197 -14.32 -7.17 0.49
C ASN A 197 -13.18 -6.64 -0.39
N ALA A 198 -13.49 -6.05 -1.55
CA ALA A 198 -12.53 -5.53 -2.51
C ALA A 198 -12.67 -4.02 -2.68
N VAL A 199 -11.54 -3.31 -2.67
CA VAL A 199 -11.42 -1.87 -2.86
C VAL A 199 -10.55 -1.59 -4.08
N PRO A 200 -11.14 -1.30 -5.24
CA PRO A 200 -10.39 -0.90 -6.43
C PRO A 200 -9.63 0.41 -6.20
N CYS A 201 -8.36 0.46 -6.60
CA CYS A 201 -7.54 1.66 -6.74
C CYS A 201 -7.29 1.89 -8.21
N ILE A 202 -8.01 2.85 -8.78
CA ILE A 202 -8.02 3.13 -10.22
C ILE A 202 -6.76 3.90 -10.61
N SER A 203 -6.02 3.39 -11.57
CA SER A 203 -4.81 4.04 -12.04
C SER A 203 -5.10 5.23 -12.94
N VAL A 204 -4.56 6.39 -12.58
CA VAL A 204 -4.71 7.67 -13.29
C VAL A 204 -3.41 8.48 -13.21
N GLU A 205 -3.10 9.32 -14.20
CA GLU A 205 -1.78 9.97 -14.29
C GLU A 205 -1.83 11.51 -14.35
N GLY A 206 -2.96 12.10 -14.05
CA GLY A 206 -3.31 13.50 -14.24
C GLY A 206 -4.63 13.58 -14.97
N PHE A 207 -4.87 14.64 -15.77
CA PHE A 207 -6.06 14.78 -16.58
C PHE A 207 -6.02 13.91 -17.86
N GLU A 208 -6.89 14.19 -18.82
CA GLU A 208 -7.03 13.41 -20.05
C GLU A 208 -5.71 13.27 -20.81
N LYS A 209 -5.00 14.39 -20.97
CA LYS A 209 -3.73 14.43 -21.71
C LYS A 209 -2.69 13.48 -21.10
N GLU A 210 -2.41 13.60 -19.83
CA GLU A 210 -1.37 12.82 -19.15
C GLU A 210 -1.77 11.36 -19.04
N THR A 211 -3.04 11.09 -18.69
CA THR A 211 -3.55 9.73 -18.59
C THR A 211 -3.56 9.01 -19.93
N ASP A 212 -4.05 9.67 -20.99
CA ASP A 212 -4.09 9.08 -22.32
C ASP A 212 -2.69 8.93 -22.93
N THR A 213 -1.78 9.87 -22.65
CA THR A 213 -0.39 9.77 -23.10
C THR A 213 0.28 8.51 -22.54
N ARG A 214 0.14 8.24 -21.25
CA ARG A 214 0.79 7.08 -20.63
C ARG A 214 0.07 5.76 -20.91
N ARG A 215 -1.27 5.78 -20.88
CA ARG A 215 -2.10 4.56 -20.87
C ARG A 215 -2.76 4.25 -22.21
N GLY A 216 -2.73 5.19 -23.15
CA GLY A 216 -3.35 5.07 -24.44
C GLY A 216 -4.64 5.89 -24.57
N ARG A 217 -4.90 6.34 -25.79
CA ARG A 217 -6.03 7.21 -26.12
C ARG A 217 -7.38 6.67 -25.63
N GLY A 218 -8.14 7.51 -24.93
CA GLY A 218 -9.44 7.19 -24.38
C GLY A 218 -9.40 6.47 -23.03
N ALA A 219 -8.22 6.25 -22.44
CA ALA A 219 -8.06 5.67 -21.11
C ALA A 219 -8.72 6.55 -20.05
N TRP A 220 -8.51 7.87 -20.09
CA TRP A 220 -9.14 8.83 -19.19
C TRP A 220 -10.67 8.69 -19.14
N LYS A 221 -11.30 8.71 -20.29
CA LYS A 221 -12.76 8.61 -20.38
C LYS A 221 -13.31 7.33 -19.74
N LYS A 222 -12.60 6.21 -19.90
CA LYS A 222 -12.99 4.93 -19.29
C LYS A 222 -12.75 4.93 -17.78
N VAL A 223 -11.64 5.51 -17.30
CA VAL A 223 -11.34 5.68 -15.88
C VAL A 223 -12.41 6.52 -15.19
N MET A 224 -12.81 7.65 -15.77
CA MET A 224 -13.88 8.49 -15.22
C MET A 224 -15.22 7.72 -15.12
N LYS A 225 -15.58 6.96 -16.16
CA LYS A 225 -16.78 6.11 -16.13
C LYS A 225 -16.70 4.99 -15.10
N ALA A 226 -15.54 4.39 -14.92
CA ALA A 226 -15.34 3.36 -13.91
C ALA A 226 -15.53 3.92 -12.49
N MET A 227 -15.00 5.12 -12.22
CA MET A 227 -15.21 5.81 -10.95
C MET A 227 -16.70 6.12 -10.72
N ASP A 228 -17.41 6.61 -11.72
CA ASP A 228 -18.86 6.86 -11.65
C ASP A 228 -19.62 5.57 -11.33
N ALA A 229 -19.36 4.48 -12.06
CA ALA A 229 -20.01 3.19 -11.82
C ALA A 229 -19.75 2.66 -10.40
N LEU A 230 -18.53 2.78 -9.87
CA LEU A 230 -18.20 2.35 -8.50
C LEU A 230 -18.93 3.22 -7.47
N ASN A 231 -18.96 4.53 -7.65
CA ASN A 231 -19.63 5.46 -6.76
C ASN A 231 -21.15 5.21 -6.73
N ASP A 232 -21.77 5.07 -7.90
CA ASP A 232 -23.21 4.84 -8.06
C ASP A 232 -23.68 3.53 -7.43
N ASN A 233 -22.81 2.50 -7.41
CA ASN A 233 -23.08 1.21 -6.78
C ASN A 233 -22.61 1.11 -5.31
N GLY A 234 -22.13 2.22 -4.71
CA GLY A 234 -21.70 2.27 -3.33
C GLY A 234 -20.50 1.38 -3.01
N VAL A 235 -19.59 1.19 -3.98
CA VAL A 235 -18.30 0.52 -3.78
C VAL A 235 -17.29 1.50 -3.25
N LEU A 236 -16.58 1.14 -2.19
CA LEU A 236 -15.42 1.93 -1.75
C LEU A 236 -14.29 1.78 -2.76
N PHE A 237 -13.74 2.89 -3.22
CA PHE A 237 -12.62 2.87 -4.17
C PHE A 237 -11.65 4.03 -3.93
N GLY A 238 -10.48 3.88 -4.51
CA GLY A 238 -9.44 4.90 -4.50
C GLY A 238 -8.82 5.07 -5.88
N PHE A 239 -7.73 5.80 -5.91
CA PHE A 239 -6.91 5.95 -7.11
C PHE A 239 -5.44 5.67 -6.83
N SER A 240 -4.68 5.41 -7.87
CA SER A 240 -3.23 5.33 -7.83
C SER A 240 -2.60 6.15 -8.95
N VAL A 241 -1.51 6.83 -8.63
CA VAL A 241 -0.74 7.65 -9.55
C VAL A 241 0.68 7.13 -9.61
N THR A 242 1.25 7.04 -10.80
CA THR A 242 2.69 6.95 -10.97
C THR A 242 3.22 8.35 -11.24
N ALA A 243 3.84 8.96 -10.24
CA ALA A 243 4.49 10.26 -10.40
C ALA A 243 5.75 10.11 -11.25
N THR A 244 5.79 10.88 -12.33
CA THR A 244 6.91 11.01 -13.27
C THR A 244 7.40 12.44 -13.24
N ARG A 245 8.52 12.72 -13.92
CA ARG A 245 9.04 14.09 -14.07
C ARG A 245 8.01 15.03 -14.72
N ASP A 246 7.16 14.50 -15.62
CA ASP A 246 6.23 15.31 -16.40
C ASP A 246 4.91 15.63 -15.68
N ASN A 247 4.50 14.79 -14.70
CA ASN A 247 3.19 14.94 -14.07
C ASN A 247 3.25 15.22 -12.55
N ASN A 248 4.44 15.27 -11.95
CA ASN A 248 4.61 15.29 -10.50
C ASN A 248 3.84 16.41 -9.80
N GLU A 249 3.90 17.63 -10.31
CA GLU A 249 3.20 18.79 -9.75
C GLU A 249 1.70 18.73 -10.01
N LEU A 250 1.32 18.32 -11.22
CA LEU A 250 -0.07 18.22 -11.65
C LEU A 250 -0.87 17.26 -10.76
N VAL A 251 -0.32 16.09 -10.48
CA VAL A 251 -1.07 15.04 -9.75
C VAL A 251 -1.28 15.34 -8.26
N VAL A 252 -0.65 16.39 -7.74
CA VAL A 252 -0.90 16.93 -6.40
C VAL A 252 -1.49 18.34 -6.41
N SER A 253 -1.94 18.83 -7.58
CA SER A 253 -2.66 20.10 -7.68
C SER A 253 -4.04 19.99 -7.03
N ASP A 254 -4.55 21.11 -6.53
CA ASP A 254 -5.88 21.14 -5.91
C ASP A 254 -6.96 20.74 -6.91
N GLU A 255 -6.86 21.17 -8.16
CA GLU A 255 -7.84 20.87 -9.21
C GLU A 255 -7.93 19.37 -9.49
N PHE A 256 -6.79 18.68 -9.55
CA PHE A 256 -6.78 17.25 -9.80
C PHE A 256 -7.28 16.45 -8.60
N VAL A 257 -6.84 16.81 -7.40
CA VAL A 257 -7.26 16.15 -6.16
C VAL A 257 -8.74 16.35 -5.90
N ASP A 258 -9.26 17.58 -6.08
CA ASP A 258 -10.68 17.89 -5.89
C ASP A 258 -11.57 17.14 -6.88
N LEU A 259 -11.17 17.03 -8.15
CA LEU A 259 -11.87 16.21 -9.14
C LEU A 259 -12.01 14.75 -8.68
N LEU A 260 -10.95 14.15 -8.14
CA LEU A 260 -10.99 12.76 -7.69
C LEU A 260 -11.85 12.58 -6.43
N ILE A 261 -11.87 13.57 -5.53
CA ILE A 261 -12.78 13.62 -4.38
C ILE A 261 -14.24 13.73 -4.84
N GLU A 262 -14.53 14.59 -5.82
CA GLU A 262 -15.87 14.75 -6.41
C GLU A 262 -16.35 13.45 -7.08
N LYS A 263 -15.45 12.70 -7.74
CA LYS A 263 -15.73 11.37 -8.27
C LYS A 263 -16.00 10.31 -7.18
N GLY A 264 -15.74 10.61 -5.92
CA GLY A 264 -16.00 9.71 -4.79
C GLY A 264 -14.79 8.90 -4.33
N ALA A 265 -13.60 9.18 -4.84
CA ALA A 265 -12.39 8.52 -4.36
C ALA A 265 -12.15 8.78 -2.88
N PHE A 266 -11.83 7.71 -2.14
CA PHE A 266 -11.62 7.73 -0.70
C PHE A 266 -10.14 7.75 -0.31
N VAL A 267 -9.30 7.10 -1.11
CA VAL A 267 -7.85 6.97 -0.87
C VAL A 267 -7.08 7.23 -2.16
N GLY A 268 -6.00 7.98 -2.06
CA GLY A 268 -5.04 8.22 -3.13
C GLY A 268 -3.67 7.62 -2.80
N TRP A 269 -3.11 6.87 -3.72
CA TRP A 269 -1.77 6.30 -3.63
C TRP A 269 -0.85 6.94 -4.65
N TYR A 270 0.25 7.51 -4.20
CA TYR A 270 1.29 8.10 -5.03
C TYR A 270 2.53 7.23 -5.01
N PHE A 271 2.94 6.78 -6.19
CA PHE A 271 4.15 6.00 -6.41
C PHE A 271 5.13 6.78 -7.28
N ASN A 272 6.41 6.73 -6.97
CA ASN A 272 7.43 7.18 -7.90
C ASN A 272 7.50 6.22 -9.10
N TYR A 273 7.71 6.75 -10.28
CA TYR A 273 8.23 5.94 -11.36
C TYR A 273 9.62 5.41 -10.95
N ILE A 274 9.82 4.12 -11.08
CA ILE A 274 11.11 3.44 -10.89
C ILE A 274 11.56 2.91 -12.24
N PRO A 275 12.85 3.11 -12.63
CA PRO A 275 13.35 2.72 -13.94
C PRO A 275 13.59 1.20 -14.01
N ILE A 276 12.51 0.43 -14.02
CA ILE A 276 12.48 -1.03 -14.13
C ILE A 276 11.34 -1.46 -15.05
N GLY A 277 11.46 -2.63 -15.66
CA GLY A 277 10.44 -3.20 -16.55
C GLY A 277 10.59 -2.70 -17.98
N LYS A 278 9.53 -2.10 -18.55
CA LYS A 278 9.55 -1.68 -19.96
C LYS A 278 10.39 -0.43 -20.17
N GLU A 279 11.46 -0.56 -20.96
CA GLU A 279 12.29 0.56 -21.39
C GLU A 279 12.67 1.49 -20.24
N PRO A 280 13.47 1.00 -19.25
CA PRO A 280 13.80 1.77 -18.07
C PRO A 280 14.48 3.09 -18.43
N ASP A 281 13.92 4.22 -17.95
CA ASP A 281 14.41 5.55 -18.27
C ASP A 281 14.54 6.41 -17.00
N MET A 282 15.74 6.85 -16.68
CA MET A 282 16.02 7.74 -15.54
C MET A 282 15.39 9.12 -15.70
N GLU A 283 15.16 9.59 -16.94
CA GLU A 283 14.57 10.90 -17.22
C GLU A 283 13.06 10.94 -16.91
N LEU A 284 12.41 9.80 -16.77
CA LEU A 284 11.03 9.72 -16.30
C LEU A 284 10.89 9.83 -14.79
N MET A 285 11.96 9.62 -14.02
CA MET A 285 11.89 9.78 -12.57
C MET A 285 11.64 11.23 -12.18
N PRO A 286 10.77 11.49 -11.18
CA PRO A 286 10.71 12.82 -10.57
C PRO A 286 12.11 13.24 -10.08
N THR A 287 12.47 14.50 -10.28
CA THR A 287 13.74 15.00 -9.70
C THR A 287 13.68 14.97 -8.17
N PRO A 288 14.83 15.02 -7.48
CA PRO A 288 14.87 15.17 -6.03
C PRO A 288 14.00 16.32 -5.51
N GLU A 289 14.02 17.48 -6.17
CA GLU A 289 13.23 18.66 -5.82
C GLU A 289 11.73 18.43 -6.02
N GLN A 290 11.35 17.80 -7.13
CA GLN A 290 9.97 17.42 -7.42
C GLN A 290 9.43 16.43 -6.38
N ARG A 291 10.25 15.47 -5.96
CA ARG A 291 9.89 14.52 -4.91
C ARG A 291 9.61 15.22 -3.57
N ASP A 292 10.46 16.18 -3.16
CA ASP A 292 10.22 16.96 -1.95
C ASP A 292 9.02 17.89 -2.08
N TYR A 293 8.86 18.55 -3.23
CA TYR A 293 7.65 19.34 -3.51
C TYR A 293 6.38 18.50 -3.31
N ARG A 294 6.31 17.29 -3.87
CA ARG A 294 5.17 16.39 -3.69
C ARG A 294 4.98 16.00 -2.23
N ARG A 295 6.04 15.71 -1.49
CA ARG A 295 5.99 15.43 -0.06
C ARG A 295 5.26 16.55 0.70
N ARG A 296 5.66 17.79 0.51
CA ARG A 296 5.04 18.96 1.15
C ARG A 296 3.58 19.12 0.75
N ARG A 297 3.27 18.98 -0.54
CA ARG A 297 1.89 19.04 -1.02
C ARG A 297 1.01 17.93 -0.44
N ILE A 298 1.53 16.72 -0.30
CA ILE A 298 0.79 15.60 0.34
C ILE A 298 0.46 15.91 1.80
N LEU A 299 1.38 16.52 2.55
CA LEU A 299 1.10 16.94 3.93
C LEU A 299 -0.03 17.99 3.99
N GLU A 300 -0.05 18.94 3.06
CA GLU A 300 -1.12 19.93 2.94
C GLU A 300 -2.46 19.30 2.54
N ILE A 301 -2.46 18.38 1.57
CA ILE A 301 -3.67 17.63 1.15
C ILE A 301 -4.24 16.85 2.34
N ARG A 302 -3.41 16.14 3.09
CA ARG A 302 -3.83 15.41 4.30
C ARG A 302 -4.50 16.29 5.33
N LYS A 303 -4.04 17.52 5.47
CA LYS A 303 -4.57 18.48 6.42
C LYS A 303 -5.87 19.14 5.94
N ASN A 304 -5.98 19.44 4.65
CA ASN A 304 -6.99 20.34 4.12
C ASN A 304 -8.09 19.65 3.28
N LYS A 305 -7.87 18.42 2.81
CA LYS A 305 -8.79 17.73 1.90
C LYS A 305 -9.42 16.49 2.55
N LYS A 306 -10.63 16.14 2.12
CA LYS A 306 -11.36 14.95 2.59
C LYS A 306 -10.93 13.69 1.83
N LEU A 307 -9.66 13.39 1.87
CA LEU A 307 -9.03 12.28 1.17
C LEU A 307 -7.93 11.67 2.04
N ILE A 308 -7.87 10.34 2.12
CA ILE A 308 -6.71 9.65 2.68
C ILE A 308 -5.67 9.58 1.57
N VAL A 309 -4.46 10.05 1.85
CA VAL A 309 -3.38 10.04 0.86
C VAL A 309 -2.17 9.33 1.43
N ALA A 310 -1.60 8.43 0.63
CA ALA A 310 -0.35 7.74 0.91
C ALA A 310 0.67 8.07 -0.19
N ASP A 311 1.84 8.56 0.19
CA ASP A 311 3.00 8.72 -0.68
C ASP A 311 4.03 7.65 -0.34
N PHE A 312 4.06 6.60 -1.14
CA PHE A 312 4.74 5.35 -0.82
C PHE A 312 6.23 5.52 -0.42
N TRP A 313 6.93 6.50 -0.99
CA TRP A 313 8.34 6.76 -0.67
C TRP A 313 8.55 7.81 0.42
N ASN A 314 7.68 8.81 0.49
CA ASN A 314 7.83 9.90 1.43
C ASN A 314 7.17 9.63 2.79
N ASP A 315 6.39 8.55 2.91
CA ASP A 315 5.76 8.11 4.16
C ASP A 315 6.66 7.21 5.03
N GLY A 316 7.94 7.12 4.72
CA GLY A 316 8.90 6.41 5.57
C GLY A 316 8.85 6.82 7.04
N PRO A 317 8.68 8.12 7.41
CA PRO A 317 8.50 8.55 8.79
C PRO A 317 7.30 7.92 9.51
N LEU A 318 6.19 7.64 8.79
CA LEU A 318 4.98 7.02 9.35
C LEU A 318 5.13 5.52 9.60
N VAL A 319 6.02 4.85 8.87
CA VAL A 319 6.18 3.39 8.87
C VAL A 319 7.55 2.93 9.36
N ASN A 320 8.35 3.84 9.89
CA ASN A 320 9.70 3.58 10.39
C ASN A 320 10.66 3.06 9.30
N GLY A 321 10.73 3.77 8.17
CA GLY A 321 11.59 3.46 7.04
C GLY A 321 10.88 2.73 5.90
N CYS A 322 11.50 1.72 5.30
CA CYS A 322 10.92 0.98 4.18
C CYS A 322 9.78 0.05 4.62
N MET A 323 8.66 0.06 3.88
CA MET A 323 7.56 -0.88 4.09
C MET A 323 7.87 -2.29 3.59
N ALA A 324 8.77 -2.42 2.61
CA ALA A 324 9.06 -3.67 1.89
C ALA A 324 10.03 -4.60 2.63
N GLY A 325 10.58 -5.58 1.91
CA GLY A 325 11.57 -6.52 2.43
C GLY A 325 11.03 -7.49 3.48
N GLY A 326 9.76 -7.86 3.38
CA GLY A 326 9.11 -8.76 4.33
C GLY A 326 8.84 -8.13 5.70
N LYS A 327 9.12 -6.82 5.90
CA LYS A 327 8.82 -6.10 7.14
C LYS A 327 7.32 -5.84 7.26
N ASN A 328 6.74 -5.05 6.35
CA ASN A 328 5.32 -4.77 6.30
C ASN A 328 4.63 -5.42 5.12
N TYR A 329 5.35 -5.66 4.00
CA TYR A 329 4.86 -6.44 2.88
C TYR A 329 5.98 -7.12 2.08
N LEU A 330 5.58 -8.06 1.26
CA LEU A 330 6.34 -8.68 0.18
C LEU A 330 5.46 -8.83 -1.05
N HIS A 331 6.07 -9.14 -2.20
CA HIS A 331 5.38 -9.35 -3.46
C HIS A 331 5.56 -10.79 -3.96
N ILE A 332 4.49 -11.40 -4.42
CA ILE A 332 4.49 -12.70 -5.09
C ILE A 332 4.12 -12.46 -6.54
N ASN A 333 5.03 -12.72 -7.46
CA ASN A 333 4.81 -12.51 -8.88
C ASN A 333 4.11 -13.71 -9.55
N VAL A 334 3.80 -13.59 -10.83
CA VAL A 334 3.08 -14.61 -11.61
C VAL A 334 3.83 -15.95 -11.71
N ASN A 335 5.16 -15.93 -11.62
CA ASN A 335 5.99 -17.13 -11.64
C ASN A 335 5.99 -17.85 -10.28
N GLY A 336 5.49 -17.21 -9.23
CA GLY A 336 5.56 -17.67 -7.85
C GLY A 336 6.82 -17.23 -7.12
N ASP A 337 7.69 -16.44 -7.76
CA ASP A 337 8.87 -15.89 -7.11
C ASP A 337 8.45 -14.88 -6.06
N VAL A 338 9.12 -14.89 -4.91
CA VAL A 338 8.80 -13.98 -3.80
C VAL A 338 9.83 -12.86 -3.74
N GLU A 339 9.37 -11.67 -4.05
CA GLU A 339 10.17 -10.46 -4.18
C GLU A 339 10.00 -9.56 -2.95
N PRO A 340 11.03 -8.83 -2.54
CA PRO A 340 10.94 -7.92 -1.40
C PRO A 340 9.95 -6.77 -1.61
N CYS A 341 9.76 -6.36 -2.87
CA CYS A 341 8.94 -5.22 -3.27
C CYS A 341 8.49 -5.41 -4.73
N VAL A 342 7.36 -4.85 -5.11
CA VAL A 342 6.88 -4.84 -6.52
C VAL A 342 7.84 -4.17 -7.52
N PHE A 343 8.87 -3.49 -7.03
CA PHE A 343 9.90 -2.82 -7.83
C PHE A 343 11.29 -3.46 -7.67
N VAL A 344 11.47 -4.41 -6.77
CA VAL A 344 12.70 -5.20 -6.61
C VAL A 344 12.47 -6.55 -7.25
N HIS A 345 12.84 -6.69 -8.51
CA HIS A 345 12.59 -7.88 -9.30
C HIS A 345 13.73 -8.90 -9.13
N PHE A 346 14.00 -9.24 -7.87
CA PHE A 346 14.93 -10.29 -7.44
C PHE A 346 14.27 -11.21 -6.44
N ALA A 347 14.57 -12.49 -6.52
CA ALA A 347 14.09 -13.50 -5.59
C ALA A 347 15.17 -14.53 -5.27
N ALA A 348 15.05 -15.17 -4.12
CA ALA A 348 15.81 -16.35 -3.73
C ALA A 348 14.88 -17.54 -3.47
N ASP A 349 13.56 -17.28 -3.42
CA ASP A 349 12.56 -18.25 -3.02
C ASP A 349 11.35 -18.21 -3.96
N ASN A 350 10.74 -19.39 -4.17
CA ASN A 350 9.51 -19.51 -4.93
C ASN A 350 8.40 -20.11 -4.05
N ILE A 351 7.23 -19.42 -4.03
CA ILE A 351 6.10 -19.83 -3.19
C ILE A 351 5.46 -21.14 -3.63
N LYS A 352 5.67 -21.60 -4.85
CA LYS A 352 5.22 -22.92 -5.31
C LYS A 352 5.93 -24.06 -4.60
N GLU A 353 7.15 -23.83 -4.13
CA GLU A 353 8.06 -24.82 -3.54
C GLU A 353 8.16 -24.70 -2.02
N LYS A 354 8.00 -23.47 -1.47
CA LYS A 354 8.20 -23.17 -0.06
C LYS A 354 6.91 -22.66 0.58
N SER A 355 6.80 -22.80 1.91
CA SER A 355 5.75 -22.14 2.67
C SER A 355 6.06 -20.65 2.83
N LEU A 356 5.03 -19.84 3.12
CA LEU A 356 5.20 -18.41 3.40
C LEU A 356 6.14 -18.18 4.60
N ALA A 357 6.08 -19.04 5.62
CA ALA A 357 6.94 -18.93 6.78
C ALA A 357 8.41 -19.20 6.44
N ASP A 358 8.70 -20.20 5.59
CA ASP A 358 10.07 -20.51 5.16
C ASP A 358 10.64 -19.36 4.33
N VAL A 359 9.85 -18.78 3.43
CA VAL A 359 10.26 -17.60 2.67
C VAL A 359 10.59 -16.43 3.58
N LEU A 360 9.74 -16.11 4.56
CA LEU A 360 9.95 -14.99 5.48
C LEU A 360 11.20 -15.15 6.35
N THR A 361 11.69 -16.38 6.53
CA THR A 361 12.87 -16.72 7.33
C THR A 361 14.13 -16.97 6.48
N SER A 362 14.03 -16.88 5.15
CA SER A 362 15.17 -17.08 4.26
C SER A 362 16.24 -16.00 4.43
N ASP A 363 17.48 -16.32 4.07
CA ASP A 363 18.60 -15.39 4.17
C ASP A 363 18.35 -14.11 3.36
N PHE A 364 17.65 -14.22 2.24
CA PHE A 364 17.31 -13.08 1.41
C PHE A 364 16.40 -12.08 2.15
N PHE A 365 15.29 -12.54 2.71
CA PHE A 365 14.38 -11.68 3.48
C PHE A 365 15.01 -11.20 4.81
N MET A 366 15.79 -12.06 5.45
CA MET A 366 16.54 -11.67 6.65
C MET A 366 17.64 -10.64 6.34
N GLY A 367 18.20 -10.65 5.14
CA GLY A 367 19.14 -9.65 4.65
C GLY A 367 18.53 -8.23 4.65
N PHE A 368 17.31 -8.08 4.14
CA PHE A 368 16.56 -6.83 4.21
C PHE A 368 16.20 -6.46 5.64
N ARG A 369 15.66 -7.40 6.40
CA ARG A 369 15.17 -7.16 7.76
C ARG A 369 16.25 -6.70 8.72
N LYS A 370 17.44 -7.28 8.65
CA LYS A 370 18.59 -6.92 9.52
C LYS A 370 19.12 -5.52 9.24
N ARG A 371 18.93 -5.00 8.02
CA ARG A 371 19.43 -3.70 7.59
C ARG A 371 18.40 -2.57 7.72
N GLN A 372 17.12 -2.90 7.96
CA GLN A 372 16.08 -1.89 8.11
C GLN A 372 16.03 -1.32 9.53
N PRO A 373 15.88 0.01 9.70
CA PRO A 373 15.85 1.01 8.63
C PRO A 373 17.24 1.22 8.02
N TYR A 374 17.32 1.48 6.70
CA TYR A 374 18.60 1.62 5.98
C TYR A 374 19.35 2.90 6.33
N THR A 375 18.69 3.86 6.94
CA THR A 375 19.23 5.13 7.41
C THR A 375 18.32 5.70 8.51
N GLU A 376 18.87 6.57 9.38
CA GLU A 376 18.11 7.27 10.41
C GLU A 376 17.10 8.27 9.82
N ASN A 377 17.42 8.85 8.67
CA ASN A 377 16.50 9.71 7.95
C ASN A 377 15.49 8.86 7.15
N HIS A 378 14.29 8.69 7.71
CA HIS A 378 13.24 7.87 7.11
C HIS A 378 12.60 8.47 5.85
N LEU A 379 12.94 9.70 5.44
CA LEU A 379 12.59 10.22 4.12
C LEU A 379 13.37 9.51 2.99
N ARG A 380 14.39 8.74 3.34
CA ARG A 380 15.22 7.95 2.42
C ARG A 380 15.07 6.44 2.65
N PRO A 381 13.83 5.88 2.54
CA PRO A 381 13.57 4.50 2.95
C PRO A 381 13.96 3.43 1.93
N CYS A 382 14.17 3.77 0.65
CA CYS A 382 14.17 2.82 -0.44
C CYS A 382 15.56 2.22 -0.72
N CYS A 383 15.64 0.90 -0.87
CA CYS A 383 16.86 0.20 -1.27
C CYS A 383 17.18 0.27 -2.78
N ILE A 384 16.33 0.95 -3.58
CA ILE A 384 16.59 1.14 -5.02
C ILE A 384 17.08 2.56 -5.29
N ILE A 385 16.33 3.57 -4.81
CA ILE A 385 16.54 4.97 -5.20
C ILE A 385 17.13 5.85 -4.09
N ASP A 386 17.19 5.37 -2.84
CA ASP A 386 17.72 6.14 -1.72
C ASP A 386 19.01 5.52 -1.14
N ASN A 387 19.10 4.19 -1.11
CA ASN A 387 20.20 3.41 -0.58
C ASN A 387 20.54 2.23 -1.51
N PRO A 388 20.88 2.47 -2.80
CA PRO A 388 20.96 1.41 -3.81
C PRO A 388 22.04 0.37 -3.54
N HIS A 389 23.08 0.69 -2.73
CA HIS A 389 24.07 -0.27 -2.27
C HIS A 389 23.46 -1.42 -1.46
N VAL A 390 22.40 -1.14 -0.67
CA VAL A 390 21.74 -2.16 0.16
C VAL A 390 21.20 -3.32 -0.67
N LEU A 391 20.53 -3.02 -1.80
CA LEU A 391 20.04 -4.06 -2.69
C LEU A 391 21.19 -4.86 -3.32
N ARG A 392 22.23 -4.17 -3.79
CA ARG A 392 23.42 -4.81 -4.39
C ARG A 392 24.09 -5.77 -3.43
N ASP A 393 24.29 -5.32 -2.19
CA ASP A 393 24.95 -6.14 -1.16
C ASP A 393 24.12 -7.39 -0.83
N ILE A 394 22.80 -7.24 -0.64
CA ILE A 394 21.92 -8.38 -0.34
C ILE A 394 21.89 -9.37 -1.50
N VAL A 395 21.77 -8.92 -2.74
CA VAL A 395 21.77 -9.80 -3.92
C VAL A 395 23.11 -10.55 -3.99
N ALA A 396 24.24 -9.88 -3.79
CA ALA A 396 25.57 -10.50 -3.80
C ALA A 396 25.75 -11.54 -2.67
N GLU A 397 25.28 -11.24 -1.47
CA GLU A 397 25.41 -12.11 -0.30
C GLU A 397 24.53 -13.35 -0.37
N THR A 398 23.34 -13.24 -0.97
CA THR A 398 22.32 -14.31 -0.94
C THR A 398 22.24 -15.09 -2.25
N GLY A 399 22.88 -14.62 -3.31
CA GLY A 399 22.77 -15.21 -4.64
C GLY A 399 21.37 -15.09 -5.24
N ALA A 400 20.58 -14.09 -4.82
CA ALA A 400 19.26 -13.85 -5.37
C ALA A 400 19.33 -13.63 -6.89
N TYR A 401 18.38 -14.22 -7.61
CA TYR A 401 18.31 -14.19 -9.08
C TYR A 401 17.30 -13.15 -9.58
N PRO A 402 17.52 -12.57 -10.78
CA PRO A 402 16.55 -11.69 -11.41
C PRO A 402 15.32 -12.48 -11.85
N THR A 403 14.11 -11.95 -11.58
CA THR A 403 12.84 -12.65 -11.83
C THR A 403 12.32 -12.51 -13.25
N HIS A 404 12.98 -11.68 -14.08
CA HIS A 404 12.77 -11.55 -15.52
C HIS A 404 14.02 -10.94 -16.19
N ASP A 405 14.11 -11.06 -17.50
CA ASP A 405 15.18 -10.45 -18.30
C ASP A 405 15.21 -8.94 -18.15
N GLY A 406 16.37 -8.37 -17.84
CA GLY A 406 16.58 -6.93 -17.63
C GLY A 406 16.33 -6.45 -16.20
N ALA A 407 15.90 -7.32 -15.28
CA ALA A 407 15.73 -6.94 -13.87
C ALA A 407 17.06 -6.54 -13.22
N GLU A 408 18.18 -7.12 -13.68
CA GLU A 408 19.54 -6.82 -13.24
C GLU A 408 20.01 -5.39 -13.58
N SER A 409 19.29 -4.67 -14.45
CA SER A 409 19.65 -3.30 -14.85
C SER A 409 19.81 -2.35 -13.66
N ILE A 410 18.95 -2.46 -12.63
CA ILE A 410 18.98 -1.59 -11.44
C ILE A 410 20.22 -1.78 -10.56
N ILE A 411 20.86 -2.94 -10.61
CA ILE A 411 22.12 -3.20 -9.90
C ILE A 411 23.34 -3.17 -10.84
N GLY A 412 23.10 -3.11 -12.16
CA GLY A 412 24.10 -3.11 -13.23
C GLY A 412 24.24 -1.75 -13.90
N CYS A 413 23.73 -1.62 -15.12
CA CYS A 413 23.94 -0.41 -15.94
C CYS A 413 23.29 0.87 -15.34
N LEU A 414 22.22 0.75 -14.58
CA LEU A 414 21.57 1.87 -13.86
C LEU A 414 22.16 2.14 -12.47
N ALA A 415 23.11 1.35 -11.98
CA ALA A 415 23.66 1.51 -10.65
C ALA A 415 24.23 2.92 -10.41
N LYS A 416 25.13 3.39 -11.30
CA LYS A 416 25.72 4.73 -11.18
C LYS A 416 24.68 5.88 -11.29
N PRO A 417 23.73 5.88 -12.26
CA PRO A 417 22.64 6.83 -12.29
C PRO A 417 21.81 6.85 -11.00
N LEU A 418 21.48 5.68 -10.44
CA LEU A 418 20.73 5.57 -9.19
C LEU A 418 21.54 6.08 -7.97
N ASP A 419 22.83 5.80 -7.90
CA ASP A 419 23.71 6.34 -6.87
C ASP A 419 23.75 7.88 -6.94
N LYS A 420 23.82 8.46 -8.14
CA LYS A 420 23.77 9.91 -8.35
C LYS A 420 22.43 10.50 -7.88
N TYR A 421 21.30 9.85 -8.23
CA TYR A 421 19.97 10.28 -7.79
C TYR A 421 19.86 10.22 -6.26
N ALA A 422 20.31 9.13 -5.63
CA ALA A 422 20.28 8.95 -4.18
C ALA A 422 21.10 10.04 -3.47
N SER A 423 22.27 10.39 -4.00
CA SER A 423 23.12 11.47 -3.47
C SER A 423 22.47 12.85 -3.58
N GLY A 424 21.84 13.16 -4.72
CA GLY A 424 21.11 14.42 -4.91
C GLY A 424 19.90 14.54 -3.97
N TYR A 425 19.13 13.46 -3.83
CA TYR A 425 18.00 13.47 -2.90
C TYR A 425 18.42 13.52 -1.43
N LYS A 426 19.58 12.94 -1.09
CA LYS A 426 20.10 12.98 0.28
C LYS A 426 20.22 14.39 0.83
N GLU A 427 20.76 15.32 0.07
CA GLU A 427 20.95 16.71 0.50
C GLU A 427 19.63 17.39 0.84
N ILE A 428 18.62 17.18 0.00
CA ILE A 428 17.27 17.73 0.19
C ILE A 428 16.56 17.05 1.37
N ALA A 429 16.62 15.72 1.41
CA ALA A 429 15.95 14.93 2.44
C ALA A 429 16.54 15.15 3.83
N ASP A 430 17.86 15.32 3.96
CA ASP A 430 18.50 15.56 5.26
C ASP A 430 18.08 16.92 5.82
N LYS A 431 18.03 17.96 4.98
CA LYS A 431 17.50 19.28 5.37
C LYS A 431 16.03 19.20 5.78
N ALA A 432 15.18 18.55 4.97
CA ALA A 432 13.77 18.38 5.26
C ALA A 432 13.54 17.55 6.54
N TRP A 433 14.40 16.57 6.81
CA TRP A 433 14.35 15.77 8.03
C TRP A 433 14.63 16.59 9.29
N GLU A 434 15.65 17.42 9.23
CA GLU A 434 16.00 18.33 10.33
C GLU A 434 14.89 19.36 10.60
N GLU A 435 14.31 19.94 9.54
CA GLU A 435 13.28 20.96 9.64
C GLU A 435 11.93 20.43 10.12
N ASP A 436 11.48 19.27 9.60
CA ASP A 436 10.10 18.81 9.76
C ASP A 436 9.95 17.66 10.77
N TYR A 437 11.00 16.88 11.07
CA TYR A 437 10.89 15.62 11.82
C TYR A 437 11.79 15.49 13.04
N VAL A 438 12.85 16.27 13.14
CA VAL A 438 13.65 16.38 14.37
C VAL A 438 13.02 17.46 15.23
N PRO A 439 12.56 17.15 16.47
CA PRO A 439 12.05 18.19 17.37
C PRO A 439 13.15 19.24 17.56
N GLU A 440 12.81 20.53 17.44
CA GLU A 440 13.64 21.57 18.06
C GLU A 440 13.81 21.15 19.52
N GLU A 441 15.03 21.09 20.02
CA GLU A 441 15.29 20.94 21.45
C GLU A 441 14.58 22.11 22.16
N GLU A 442 13.31 21.88 22.53
CA GLU A 442 12.66 22.75 23.51
C GLU A 442 13.54 22.68 24.73
N GLY A 443 14.16 23.82 25.03
CA GLY A 443 15.14 23.99 26.09
C GLY A 443 14.70 23.21 27.32
N GLU A 444 15.58 22.37 27.84
CA GLU A 444 15.44 21.54 29.04
C GLU A 444 15.07 22.39 30.26
N THR A 445 13.79 22.81 30.38
CA THR A 445 13.30 23.44 31.60
C THR A 445 11.79 23.32 31.77
N ALA A 446 11.20 22.16 31.62
CA ALA A 446 9.89 21.90 32.25
C ALA A 446 9.42 20.43 32.05
N LEU A 447 10.03 19.43 32.63
CA LEU A 447 9.40 18.13 32.93
C LEU A 447 10.35 17.21 33.70
N LYS A 448 11.04 17.76 34.71
CA LYS A 448 11.51 16.98 35.84
C LYS A 448 10.48 17.16 36.95
N ASN A 449 9.41 16.40 36.91
CA ASN A 449 8.62 15.95 38.05
C ASN A 449 7.28 15.40 37.53
N GLU A 450 7.26 14.13 37.25
CA GLU A 450 6.11 13.28 37.59
C GLU A 450 6.56 11.82 37.47
N ASN A 451 6.86 11.27 38.62
CA ASN A 451 6.99 9.85 38.86
C ASN A 451 5.66 9.18 38.50
N PHE A 452 5.68 8.29 37.50
CA PHE A 452 4.73 7.21 37.40
C PHE A 452 5.46 5.88 37.44
N SER A 453 5.72 5.41 38.67
CA SER A 453 5.78 4.02 39.00
C SER A 453 4.33 3.48 39.03
N HIS A 454 4.14 2.28 38.47
CA HIS A 454 2.94 1.43 38.48
C HIS A 454 1.87 1.71 37.40
N LEU A 455 1.89 0.94 36.31
CA LEU A 455 0.97 -0.17 35.96
C LEU A 455 1.36 -0.76 34.59
#